data_e936c87379ae42a6ac3cc618268a1909
#
_entry.id   e936c87379ae42a6ac3cc618268a1909
#
_cell.length_a   1.000
_cell.length_b   1.000
_cell.length_c   1.000
_cell.angle_alpha   90.00
_cell.angle_beta   90.00
_cell.angle_gamma   90.00
#
_symmetry.space_group_name_H-M   'P 1'
#
loop_
_entity.id
_entity.type
_entity.pdbx_description
1 polymer ?
#
loop_
_entity_poly.entity_id
_entity_poly.type
_entity_poly.pdbx_seq_one_letter_code
_entity_poly.pdbx_strand_id
1 'polypeptide(L)'
;MLWQKKKKRKKATKPKAVTQTAAPQQPVEKIQQTTEPEKKEETPKQKSPLEKNPKKVLTPEKAFLEAFGRLTNRHRAWDVWRDFITMFACSLSNPLDKEHRDKREALYLEVIKKYNKQEQELFPELAAQTVLALEENPEQDFLGSIFMSLNLGNEHNGQIFTPYHVCELMAEMTMDNTVKKVEQDGYISINDPCCGAGATLIAGIHAARKQLEKANLNYQNHLLVVAQDIDETVALMCYIQLSLLGVAGYVKVGNSLTEPMTGND
;
A
#
# COMPACT_ATOMS: atom_id res chain seq x y z
N MET A 1 13.62 34.69 -31.84
CA MET A 1 12.41 35.51 -31.93
C MET A 1 11.52 35.17 -30.75
N LEU A 2 11.40 36.08 -29.80
CA LEU A 2 10.62 35.95 -28.58
C LEU A 2 9.13 36.16 -28.89
N TRP A 3 8.26 35.27 -28.49
CA TRP A 3 6.80 35.51 -28.49
C TRP A 3 6.26 35.40 -27.05
N GLN A 4 6.01 36.56 -26.43
CA GLN A 4 5.33 36.66 -25.14
C GLN A 4 3.84 36.85 -25.35
N LYS A 5 2.97 35.93 -24.85
CA LYS A 5 1.54 36.17 -24.70
C LYS A 5 1.23 36.53 -23.24
N LYS A 6 0.88 37.79 -23.01
CA LYS A 6 0.28 38.31 -21.77
C LYS A 6 -1.08 37.67 -21.52
N LYS A 7 -1.26 36.89 -20.43
CA LYS A 7 -2.60 36.49 -19.94
C LYS A 7 -3.08 37.50 -18.89
N LYS A 8 -4.28 38.06 -19.14
CA LYS A 8 -4.99 38.99 -18.23
C LYS A 8 -5.40 38.26 -16.93
N ARG A 9 -5.03 38.82 -15.77
CA ARG A 9 -5.49 38.41 -14.45
C ARG A 9 -6.97 38.70 -14.29
N LYS A 10 -7.81 37.67 -14.03
CA LYS A 10 -9.17 37.83 -13.50
C LYS A 10 -9.12 37.96 -11.99
N LYS A 11 -9.76 39.00 -11.43
CA LYS A 11 -9.91 39.25 -10.00
C LYS A 11 -10.75 38.13 -9.36
N ALA A 12 -10.23 37.51 -8.31
CA ALA A 12 -10.97 36.55 -7.48
C ALA A 12 -11.87 37.30 -6.52
N THR A 13 -13.16 36.96 -6.52
CA THR A 13 -14.18 37.39 -5.54
C THR A 13 -14.06 36.56 -4.27
N LYS A 14 -14.04 37.22 -3.10
CA LYS A 14 -14.01 36.60 -1.77
C LYS A 14 -15.29 35.80 -1.50
N PRO A 15 -15.22 34.60 -0.90
CA PRO A 15 -16.41 33.90 -0.39
C PRO A 15 -16.91 34.52 0.90
N LYS A 16 -18.23 34.62 1.02
CA LYS A 16 -18.96 35.10 2.22
C LYS A 16 -18.90 34.04 3.33
N ALA A 17 -18.71 34.49 4.55
CA ALA A 17 -18.77 33.70 5.77
C ALA A 17 -20.16 33.07 5.96
N VAL A 18 -20.20 31.76 6.21
CA VAL A 18 -21.40 31.01 6.63
C VAL A 18 -21.37 30.92 8.16
N THR A 19 -22.39 31.52 8.77
CA THR A 19 -22.64 31.48 10.21
C THR A 19 -23.14 30.08 10.60
N GLN A 20 -22.42 29.37 11.48
CA GLN A 20 -22.91 28.14 12.09
C GLN A 20 -23.85 28.47 13.24
N THR A 21 -25.10 28.03 13.12
CA THR A 21 -26.09 28.02 14.21
C THR A 21 -25.91 26.76 15.05
N ALA A 22 -25.70 26.96 16.34
CA ALA A 22 -25.59 25.88 17.32
C ALA A 22 -26.94 25.20 17.55
N ALA A 23 -26.97 23.87 17.63
CA ALA A 23 -28.11 23.08 18.07
C ALA A 23 -28.12 22.93 19.58
N PRO A 24 -29.33 22.88 20.25
CA PRO A 24 -29.45 22.86 21.69
C PRO A 24 -29.16 21.49 22.30
N GLN A 25 -28.46 21.51 23.43
CA GLN A 25 -28.20 20.35 24.28
C GLN A 25 -29.42 19.96 25.07
N GLN A 26 -29.79 18.68 25.11
CA GLN A 26 -30.78 18.13 26.04
C GLN A 26 -30.10 17.64 27.34
N PRO A 27 -30.80 17.72 28.51
CA PRO A 27 -30.21 17.40 29.81
C PRO A 27 -30.18 15.88 30.08
N VAL A 28 -29.10 15.46 30.72
CA VAL A 28 -28.87 14.07 31.18
C VAL A 28 -29.62 13.87 32.51
N GLU A 29 -30.59 12.95 32.54
CA GLU A 29 -31.23 12.45 33.77
C GLU A 29 -30.32 11.45 34.50
N LYS A 30 -30.11 11.69 35.79
CA LYS A 30 -29.45 10.79 36.75
C LYS A 30 -30.42 9.69 37.17
N ILE A 31 -30.10 8.43 36.87
CA ILE A 31 -30.77 7.27 37.45
C ILE A 31 -29.99 6.82 38.69
N GLN A 32 -30.67 6.87 39.85
CA GLN A 32 -30.18 6.38 41.14
C GLN A 32 -30.24 4.84 41.18
N GLN A 33 -29.16 4.26 41.67
CA GLN A 33 -29.09 2.83 42.01
C GLN A 33 -29.78 2.59 43.36
N THR A 34 -30.74 1.65 43.37
CA THR A 34 -31.23 1.00 44.58
C THR A 34 -30.80 -0.47 44.57
N THR A 35 -30.04 -0.83 45.57
CA THR A 35 -29.61 -2.20 45.88
C THR A 35 -30.61 -2.89 46.77
N GLU A 36 -31.08 -4.09 46.40
CA GLU A 36 -31.56 -5.11 47.33
C GLU A 36 -31.15 -6.51 46.88
N PRO A 37 -30.87 -7.44 47.79
CA PRO A 37 -30.21 -8.71 47.50
C PRO A 37 -31.20 -9.86 47.29
N GLU A 38 -31.13 -10.56 46.19
CA GLU A 38 -31.89 -11.81 46.00
C GLU A 38 -31.02 -13.07 46.09
N LYS A 39 -31.68 -14.09 46.66
CA LYS A 39 -31.20 -15.39 47.12
C LYS A 39 -30.62 -16.25 45.98
N LYS A 40 -29.56 -16.98 46.36
CA LYS A 40 -29.00 -18.09 45.58
C LYS A 40 -30.01 -19.26 45.48
N GLU A 41 -30.41 -19.63 44.27
CA GLU A 41 -30.91 -20.95 43.91
C GLU A 41 -29.87 -21.66 43.04
N GLU A 42 -29.41 -22.82 43.50
CA GLU A 42 -28.52 -23.72 42.78
C GLU A 42 -29.32 -24.44 41.68
N THR A 43 -28.95 -24.25 40.41
CA THR A 43 -29.40 -25.05 39.29
C THR A 43 -28.25 -25.89 38.71
N PRO A 44 -28.51 -27.11 38.18
CA PRO A 44 -27.47 -28.13 37.96
C PRO A 44 -26.57 -27.79 36.77
N LYS A 45 -25.27 -28.09 36.92
CA LYS A 45 -24.24 -27.97 35.90
C LYS A 45 -24.55 -28.74 34.62
N GLN A 46 -25.04 -28.05 33.60
CA GLN A 46 -24.97 -28.53 32.23
C GLN A 46 -23.51 -28.45 31.75
N LYS A 47 -22.97 -29.62 31.34
CA LYS A 47 -21.68 -29.71 30.67
C LYS A 47 -21.74 -28.91 29.38
N SER A 48 -20.97 -27.81 29.28
CA SER A 48 -20.79 -27.02 28.05
C SER A 48 -20.09 -27.88 26.99
N PRO A 49 -20.48 -27.74 25.70
CA PRO A 49 -19.82 -28.44 24.60
C PRO A 49 -18.40 -27.91 24.43
N LEU A 50 -17.44 -28.85 24.35
CA LEU A 50 -16.09 -28.75 23.76
C LEU A 50 -15.66 -27.34 23.33
N GLU A 51 -14.79 -26.71 24.13
CA GLU A 51 -13.94 -25.61 23.69
C GLU A 51 -13.14 -26.10 22.46
N LYS A 52 -13.56 -25.62 21.28
CA LYS A 52 -12.73 -25.73 20.10
C LYS A 52 -11.47 -24.90 20.38
N ASN A 53 -10.29 -25.54 20.43
CA ASN A 53 -9.00 -24.88 20.49
C ASN A 53 -9.02 -23.64 19.59
N PRO A 54 -8.64 -22.44 20.08
CA PRO A 54 -8.54 -21.28 19.24
C PRO A 54 -7.54 -21.61 18.10
N LYS A 55 -8.02 -21.62 16.86
CA LYS A 55 -7.12 -21.74 15.70
C LYS A 55 -6.06 -20.67 15.87
N LYS A 56 -4.79 -21.11 15.96
CA LYS A 56 -3.65 -20.20 16.05
C LYS A 56 -3.74 -19.22 14.88
N VAL A 57 -4.03 -17.96 15.17
CA VAL A 57 -4.11 -16.91 14.14
C VAL A 57 -2.71 -16.80 13.54
N LEU A 58 -2.58 -17.09 12.25
CA LEU A 58 -1.32 -16.95 11.53
C LEU A 58 -1.04 -15.46 11.31
N THR A 59 0.23 -15.08 11.34
CA THR A 59 0.62 -13.75 10.86
C THR A 59 0.35 -13.66 9.35
N PRO A 60 0.08 -12.45 8.80
CA PRO A 60 -0.15 -12.27 7.37
C PRO A 60 0.94 -12.88 6.48
N GLU A 61 2.20 -12.74 6.89
CA GLU A 61 3.35 -13.36 6.20
C GLU A 61 3.22 -14.90 6.13
N LYS A 62 2.92 -15.55 7.26
CA LYS A 62 2.79 -17.02 7.30
C LYS A 62 1.59 -17.50 6.50
N ALA A 63 0.46 -16.79 6.59
CA ALA A 63 -0.73 -17.09 5.81
C ALA A 63 -0.48 -16.93 4.31
N PHE A 64 0.25 -15.87 3.91
CA PHE A 64 0.68 -15.67 2.54
C PHE A 64 1.55 -16.84 2.04
N LEU A 65 2.59 -17.20 2.78
CA LEU A 65 3.49 -18.30 2.41
C LEU A 65 2.79 -19.66 2.34
N GLU A 66 1.80 -19.90 3.21
CA GLU A 66 0.98 -21.13 3.15
C GLU A 66 0.11 -21.16 1.89
N ALA A 67 -0.60 -20.08 1.57
CA ALA A 67 -1.41 -19.97 0.36
C ALA A 67 -0.54 -20.08 -0.91
N PHE A 68 0.61 -19.42 -0.94
CA PHE A 68 1.59 -19.47 -2.03
C PHE A 68 2.13 -20.90 -2.23
N GLY A 69 2.50 -21.58 -1.12
CA GLY A 69 2.97 -22.97 -1.14
C GLY A 69 1.96 -23.94 -1.76
N ARG A 70 0.65 -23.71 -1.56
CA ARG A 70 -0.41 -24.52 -2.20
C ARG A 70 -0.40 -24.38 -3.73
N LEU A 71 -0.14 -23.18 -4.26
CA LEU A 71 -0.01 -22.94 -5.71
C LEU A 71 1.25 -23.59 -6.28
N THR A 72 2.36 -23.49 -5.56
CA THR A 72 3.66 -24.00 -6.03
C THR A 72 3.81 -25.51 -5.97
N ASN A 73 2.84 -26.23 -5.39
CA ASN A 73 2.78 -27.68 -5.52
C ASN A 73 2.60 -28.18 -6.97
N ARG A 74 2.07 -27.34 -7.87
CA ARG A 74 1.76 -27.70 -9.26
C ARG A 74 2.38 -26.76 -10.29
N HIS A 75 2.78 -25.56 -9.87
CA HIS A 75 3.30 -24.52 -10.72
C HIS A 75 4.70 -24.10 -10.25
N ARG A 76 5.53 -23.56 -11.15
CA ARG A 76 6.83 -23.02 -10.78
C ARG A 76 6.64 -21.75 -9.92
N ALA A 77 7.42 -21.62 -8.85
CA ALA A 77 7.30 -20.52 -7.91
C ALA A 77 7.41 -19.13 -8.59
N TRP A 78 8.37 -18.98 -9.51
CA TRP A 78 8.52 -17.74 -10.28
C TRP A 78 7.28 -17.42 -11.13
N ASP A 79 6.69 -18.39 -11.81
CA ASP A 79 5.51 -18.15 -12.65
C ASP A 79 4.31 -17.75 -11.80
N VAL A 80 4.09 -18.42 -10.64
CA VAL A 80 3.03 -18.05 -9.68
C VAL A 80 3.24 -16.64 -9.17
N TRP A 81 4.47 -16.28 -8.81
CA TRP A 81 4.79 -14.93 -8.31
C TRP A 81 4.49 -13.87 -9.34
N ARG A 82 5.05 -14.00 -10.55
CA ARG A 82 4.80 -13.06 -11.65
C ARG A 82 3.31 -12.93 -11.96
N ASP A 83 2.60 -14.05 -12.06
CA ASP A 83 1.18 -14.08 -12.37
C ASP A 83 0.36 -13.41 -11.23
N PHE A 84 0.71 -13.62 -9.95
CA PHE A 84 0.12 -12.94 -8.81
C PHE A 84 0.32 -11.42 -8.88
N ILE A 85 1.56 -10.97 -9.03
CA ILE A 85 1.92 -9.55 -9.09
C ILE A 85 1.21 -8.87 -10.27
N THR A 86 1.19 -9.50 -11.45
CA THR A 86 0.49 -8.97 -12.64
C THR A 86 -1.00 -8.80 -12.38
N MET A 87 -1.67 -9.84 -11.86
CA MET A 87 -3.11 -9.79 -11.60
C MET A 87 -3.47 -8.77 -10.51
N PHE A 88 -2.66 -8.68 -9.46
CA PHE A 88 -2.90 -7.73 -8.37
C PHE A 88 -2.72 -6.29 -8.86
N ALA A 89 -1.66 -6.00 -9.62
CA ALA A 89 -1.46 -4.68 -10.22
C ALA A 89 -2.62 -4.30 -11.18
N CYS A 90 -3.09 -5.22 -12.03
CA CYS A 90 -4.26 -5.01 -12.87
C CYS A 90 -5.51 -4.66 -12.05
N SER A 91 -5.74 -5.38 -10.95
CA SER A 91 -6.90 -5.16 -10.08
C SER A 91 -6.89 -3.78 -9.41
N LEU A 92 -5.72 -3.28 -9.01
CA LEU A 92 -5.57 -1.93 -8.44
C LEU A 92 -5.68 -0.83 -9.50
N SER A 93 -5.17 -1.07 -10.71
CA SER A 93 -5.14 -0.06 -11.78
C SER A 93 -6.50 0.11 -12.47
N ASN A 94 -7.26 -0.97 -12.67
CA ASN A 94 -8.48 -0.99 -13.49
C ASN A 94 -9.58 -0.02 -13.00
N PRO A 95 -9.79 0.24 -11.70
CA PRO A 95 -10.75 1.23 -11.23
C PRO A 95 -10.34 2.67 -11.55
N LEU A 96 -9.03 2.95 -11.62
CA LEU A 96 -8.46 4.30 -11.70
C LEU A 96 -8.20 4.73 -13.14
N ASP A 97 -7.51 3.89 -13.93
CA ASP A 97 -7.18 4.14 -15.33
C ASP A 97 -8.14 3.38 -16.25
N LYS A 98 -9.08 4.11 -16.82
CA LYS A 98 -10.11 3.56 -17.73
C LYS A 98 -9.60 3.37 -19.16
N GLU A 99 -8.60 4.13 -19.58
CA GLU A 99 -8.10 4.11 -20.95
C GLU A 99 -7.47 2.74 -21.30
N HIS A 100 -6.70 2.18 -20.39
CA HIS A 100 -6.03 0.91 -20.60
C HIS A 100 -6.72 -0.29 -19.92
N ARG A 101 -7.91 -0.08 -19.35
CA ARG A 101 -8.65 -1.09 -18.59
C ARG A 101 -8.88 -2.37 -19.36
N ASP A 102 -9.39 -2.28 -20.60
CA ASP A 102 -9.77 -3.46 -21.37
C ASP A 102 -8.55 -4.34 -21.68
N LYS A 103 -7.39 -3.71 -21.94
CA LYS A 103 -6.13 -4.43 -22.15
C LYS A 103 -5.67 -5.16 -20.88
N ARG A 104 -5.73 -4.48 -19.72
CA ARG A 104 -5.36 -5.09 -18.43
C ARG A 104 -6.34 -6.17 -18.00
N GLU A 105 -7.63 -5.99 -18.25
CA GLU A 105 -8.65 -7.00 -17.98
C GLU A 105 -8.44 -8.25 -18.83
N ALA A 106 -8.13 -8.08 -20.12
CA ALA A 106 -7.79 -9.20 -21.00
C ALA A 106 -6.56 -9.96 -20.49
N LEU A 107 -5.51 -9.24 -20.06
CA LEU A 107 -4.32 -9.83 -19.46
C LEU A 107 -4.65 -10.61 -18.17
N TYR A 108 -5.43 -10.00 -17.26
CA TYR A 108 -5.88 -10.66 -16.04
C TYR A 108 -6.61 -11.97 -16.35
N LEU A 109 -7.56 -11.94 -17.29
CA LEU A 109 -8.34 -13.10 -17.68
C LEU A 109 -7.49 -14.18 -18.39
N GLU A 110 -6.46 -13.79 -19.12
CA GLU A 110 -5.50 -14.73 -19.73
C GLU A 110 -4.69 -15.43 -18.64
N VAL A 111 -4.18 -14.69 -17.68
CA VAL A 111 -3.35 -15.21 -16.59
C VAL A 111 -4.15 -16.16 -15.70
N ILE A 112 -5.33 -15.75 -15.23
CA ILE A 112 -6.12 -16.54 -14.28
C ILE A 112 -6.59 -17.88 -14.86
N LYS A 113 -6.77 -17.99 -16.19
CA LYS A 113 -7.15 -19.25 -16.87
C LYS A 113 -6.12 -20.36 -16.77
N LYS A 114 -4.86 -20.06 -16.43
CA LYS A 114 -3.80 -21.05 -16.21
C LYS A 114 -4.07 -21.92 -14.96
N TYR A 115 -4.93 -21.44 -14.07
CA TYR A 115 -5.19 -22.01 -12.75
C TYR A 115 -6.58 -22.62 -12.67
N ASN A 116 -6.71 -23.73 -11.94
CA ASN A 116 -8.03 -24.32 -11.68
C ASN A 116 -8.82 -23.47 -10.67
N LYS A 117 -10.13 -23.77 -10.52
CA LYS A 117 -11.02 -22.94 -9.65
C LYS A 117 -10.55 -22.83 -8.20
N GLN A 118 -10.00 -23.90 -7.62
CA GLN A 118 -9.49 -23.87 -6.24
C GLN A 118 -8.21 -23.05 -6.12
N GLU A 119 -7.34 -23.12 -7.13
CA GLU A 119 -6.12 -22.31 -7.20
C GLU A 119 -6.46 -20.83 -7.44
N GLN A 120 -7.49 -20.53 -8.24
CA GLN A 120 -7.95 -19.16 -8.49
C GLN A 120 -8.38 -18.44 -7.20
N GLU A 121 -8.97 -19.14 -6.24
CA GLU A 121 -9.38 -18.59 -4.94
C GLU A 121 -8.19 -18.20 -4.03
N LEU A 122 -6.98 -18.72 -4.29
CA LEU A 122 -5.80 -18.39 -3.51
C LEU A 122 -5.21 -17.01 -3.87
N PHE A 123 -5.43 -16.50 -5.09
CA PHE A 123 -4.90 -15.19 -5.48
C PHE A 123 -5.52 -14.01 -4.70
N PRO A 124 -6.85 -13.96 -4.52
CA PRO A 124 -7.44 -12.99 -3.59
C PRO A 124 -6.97 -13.16 -2.14
N GLU A 125 -6.69 -14.38 -1.69
CA GLU A 125 -6.12 -14.64 -0.36
C GLU A 125 -4.72 -14.03 -0.24
N LEU A 126 -3.81 -14.23 -1.23
CA LEU A 126 -2.50 -13.60 -1.26
C LEU A 126 -2.60 -12.07 -1.23
N ALA A 127 -3.51 -11.48 -2.02
CA ALA A 127 -3.75 -10.05 -2.02
C ALA A 127 -4.25 -9.54 -0.66
N ALA A 128 -5.19 -10.26 -0.03
CA ALA A 128 -5.70 -9.92 1.29
C ALA A 128 -4.59 -9.96 2.36
N GLN A 129 -3.70 -10.98 2.34
CA GLN A 129 -2.59 -11.04 3.29
C GLN A 129 -1.57 -9.91 3.07
N THR A 130 -1.37 -9.48 1.82
CA THR A 130 -0.52 -8.31 1.52
C THR A 130 -1.12 -7.03 2.11
N VAL A 131 -2.43 -6.82 1.95
CA VAL A 131 -3.13 -5.66 2.53
C VAL A 131 -3.03 -5.69 4.06
N LEU A 132 -3.38 -6.82 4.69
CA LEU A 132 -3.33 -6.97 6.15
C LEU A 132 -1.92 -6.73 6.71
N ALA A 133 -0.87 -7.23 6.04
CA ALA A 133 0.51 -7.00 6.46
C ALA A 133 0.87 -5.50 6.46
N LEU A 134 0.47 -4.76 5.42
CA LEU A 134 0.74 -3.32 5.30
C LEU A 134 -0.19 -2.47 6.20
N GLU A 135 -1.38 -2.97 6.56
CA GLU A 135 -2.23 -2.35 7.58
C GLU A 135 -1.65 -2.53 8.99
N GLU A 136 -1.13 -3.73 9.32
CA GLU A 136 -0.47 -3.99 10.60
C GLU A 136 0.83 -3.19 10.76
N ASN A 137 1.64 -3.16 9.70
CA ASN A 137 2.89 -2.40 9.67
C ASN A 137 3.13 -1.80 8.27
N PRO A 138 2.81 -0.52 8.05
CA PRO A 138 3.10 0.13 6.77
C PRO A 138 4.59 0.44 6.56
N GLU A 139 5.41 0.44 7.62
CA GLU A 139 6.85 0.73 7.57
C GLU A 139 7.65 -0.56 7.26
N GLN A 140 7.38 -1.18 6.10
CA GLN A 140 8.08 -2.38 5.64
C GLN A 140 8.00 -2.53 4.12
N ASP A 141 8.97 -3.26 3.56
CA ASP A 141 8.89 -3.82 2.20
C ASP A 141 8.37 -5.26 2.29
N PHE A 142 7.04 -5.42 2.36
CA PHE A 142 6.42 -6.74 2.52
C PHE A 142 6.67 -7.64 1.30
N LEU A 143 6.36 -7.14 0.10
CA LEU A 143 6.49 -7.96 -1.12
C LEU A 143 7.96 -8.29 -1.42
N GLY A 144 8.88 -7.33 -1.22
CA GLY A 144 10.30 -7.59 -1.40
C GLY A 144 10.84 -8.60 -0.39
N SER A 145 10.40 -8.54 0.87
CA SER A 145 10.77 -9.50 1.90
C SER A 145 10.29 -10.91 1.58
N ILE A 146 9.04 -11.08 1.13
CA ILE A 146 8.51 -12.38 0.67
C ILE A 146 9.30 -12.88 -0.54
N PHE A 147 9.53 -12.02 -1.54
CA PHE A 147 10.30 -12.36 -2.75
C PHE A 147 11.69 -12.91 -2.41
N MET A 148 12.39 -12.25 -1.50
CA MET A 148 13.72 -12.68 -1.03
C MET A 148 13.64 -13.97 -0.21
N SER A 149 12.64 -14.14 0.66
CA SER A 149 12.46 -15.34 1.48
C SER A 149 12.18 -16.58 0.64
N LEU A 150 11.47 -16.41 -0.49
CA LEU A 150 11.20 -17.46 -1.48
C LEU A 150 12.37 -17.71 -2.44
N ASN A 151 13.47 -16.97 -2.31
CA ASN A 151 14.67 -17.09 -3.14
C ASN A 151 14.44 -16.85 -4.67
N LEU A 152 13.37 -16.11 -5.01
CA LEU A 152 12.96 -15.90 -6.40
C LEU A 152 13.95 -15.03 -7.19
N GLY A 153 14.66 -14.13 -6.54
CA GLY A 153 15.66 -13.26 -7.16
C GLY A 153 16.86 -14.03 -7.75
N ASN A 154 17.28 -15.11 -7.10
CA ASN A 154 18.42 -15.91 -7.56
C ASN A 154 18.09 -16.74 -8.79
N GLU A 155 16.84 -17.15 -8.96
CA GLU A 155 16.42 -17.98 -10.09
C GLU A 155 16.34 -17.19 -11.41
N HIS A 156 16.17 -15.87 -11.35
CA HIS A 156 15.86 -15.10 -12.55
C HIS A 156 16.97 -14.15 -13.00
N ASN A 157 17.47 -13.26 -12.15
CA ASN A 157 18.44 -12.24 -12.56
C ASN A 157 19.53 -11.96 -11.51
N GLY A 158 19.64 -12.77 -10.45
CA GLY A 158 20.54 -12.48 -9.34
C GLY A 158 20.18 -11.19 -8.59
N GLN A 159 18.89 -10.83 -8.57
CA GLN A 159 18.39 -9.63 -7.91
C GLN A 159 18.48 -9.79 -6.40
N ILE A 160 19.11 -8.82 -5.75
CA ILE A 160 19.20 -8.73 -4.29
C ILE A 160 18.65 -7.36 -3.87
N PHE A 161 17.58 -7.36 -3.09
CA PHE A 161 17.00 -6.12 -2.58
C PHE A 161 17.76 -5.63 -1.36
N THR A 162 17.84 -4.30 -1.23
CA THR A 162 18.45 -3.66 -0.07
C THR A 162 17.60 -3.96 1.17
N PRO A 163 18.19 -4.47 2.26
CA PRO A 163 17.43 -4.72 3.49
C PRO A 163 16.73 -3.44 4.00
N TYR A 164 15.47 -3.56 4.41
CA TYR A 164 14.63 -2.41 4.72
C TYR A 164 15.24 -1.48 5.79
N HIS A 165 15.86 -2.03 6.85
CA HIS A 165 16.53 -1.22 7.88
C HIS A 165 17.70 -0.36 7.36
N VAL A 166 18.34 -0.77 6.25
CA VAL A 166 19.36 0.06 5.57
C VAL A 166 18.68 1.20 4.84
N CYS A 167 17.55 0.92 4.18
CA CYS A 167 16.73 1.94 3.53
C CYS A 167 16.22 2.98 4.53
N GLU A 168 15.79 2.56 5.73
CA GLU A 168 15.39 3.47 6.81
C GLU A 168 16.52 4.42 7.21
N LEU A 169 17.72 3.88 7.45
CA LEU A 169 18.89 4.71 7.76
C LEU A 169 19.20 5.72 6.65
N MET A 170 19.17 5.28 5.40
CA MET A 170 19.39 6.16 4.23
C MET A 170 18.32 7.25 4.16
N ALA A 171 17.05 6.91 4.41
CA ALA A 171 15.95 7.85 4.41
C ALA A 171 16.09 8.90 5.52
N GLU A 172 16.43 8.49 6.75
CA GLU A 172 16.67 9.42 7.86
C GLU A 172 17.81 10.41 7.56
N MET A 173 18.87 9.95 6.87
CA MET A 173 20.00 10.81 6.49
C MET A 173 19.69 11.78 5.34
N THR A 174 18.75 11.43 4.46
CA THR A 174 18.51 12.19 3.21
C THR A 174 17.26 13.07 3.26
N MET A 175 16.29 12.74 4.12
CA MET A 175 15.00 13.42 4.20
C MET A 175 15.02 14.64 5.16
N ASP A 176 16.15 15.30 5.29
CA ASP A 176 16.27 16.54 6.08
C ASP A 176 15.44 17.67 5.47
N ASN A 177 14.86 18.50 6.36
CA ASN A 177 14.15 19.72 5.96
C ASN A 177 12.88 19.51 5.10
N THR A 178 12.24 18.35 5.19
CA THR A 178 11.00 18.03 4.45
C THR A 178 9.93 19.10 4.62
N VAL A 179 9.61 19.51 5.85
CA VAL A 179 8.62 20.55 6.15
C VAL A 179 8.96 21.87 5.48
N LYS A 180 10.22 22.31 5.61
CA LYS A 180 10.67 23.57 5.00
C LYS A 180 10.57 23.56 3.48
N LYS A 181 10.88 22.44 2.83
CA LYS A 181 10.71 22.30 1.38
C LYS A 181 9.23 22.36 0.98
N VAL A 182 8.35 21.71 1.73
CA VAL A 182 6.91 21.77 1.48
C VAL A 182 6.35 23.18 1.67
N GLU A 183 6.82 23.94 2.67
CA GLU A 183 6.44 25.33 2.85
C GLU A 183 6.89 26.23 1.69
N GLN A 184 8.04 25.93 1.09
CA GLN A 184 8.60 26.72 -0.03
C GLN A 184 7.99 26.36 -1.38
N ASP A 185 7.88 25.05 -1.67
CA ASP A 185 7.59 24.53 -3.01
C ASP A 185 6.18 23.91 -3.11
N GLY A 186 5.47 23.73 -1.97
CA GLY A 186 4.17 23.11 -1.88
C GLY A 186 4.20 21.58 -1.79
N TYR A 187 5.29 20.95 -2.23
CA TYR A 187 5.47 19.50 -2.21
C TYR A 187 6.95 19.11 -2.23
N ILE A 188 7.23 17.85 -1.95
CA ILE A 188 8.54 17.22 -2.19
C ILE A 188 8.35 16.03 -3.13
N SER A 189 9.40 15.73 -3.89
CA SER A 189 9.46 14.50 -4.70
C SER A 189 10.59 13.58 -4.25
N ILE A 190 10.31 12.28 -4.27
CA ILE A 190 11.30 11.22 -4.04
C ILE A 190 11.43 10.45 -5.34
N ASN A 191 12.65 10.33 -5.87
CA ASN A 191 12.91 9.61 -7.10
C ASN A 191 13.87 8.44 -6.86
N ASP A 192 13.49 7.26 -7.37
CA ASP A 192 14.34 6.08 -7.41
C ASP A 192 14.33 5.47 -8.83
N PRO A 193 15.42 5.63 -9.59
CA PRO A 193 15.52 5.14 -10.97
C PRO A 193 15.82 3.65 -11.09
N CYS A 194 15.98 2.92 -9.98
CA CYS A 194 16.22 1.48 -9.89
C CYS A 194 15.48 0.92 -8.67
N CYS A 195 14.16 1.15 -8.63
CA CYS A 195 13.36 1.07 -7.40
C CYS A 195 13.20 -0.34 -6.82
N GLY A 196 13.42 -1.39 -7.62
CA GLY A 196 13.13 -2.74 -7.16
C GLY A 196 11.67 -2.87 -6.69
N ALA A 197 11.46 -3.53 -5.55
CA ALA A 197 10.16 -3.61 -4.90
C ALA A 197 9.71 -2.30 -4.21
N GLY A 198 10.57 -1.28 -4.14
CA GLY A 198 10.29 0.03 -3.58
C GLY A 198 10.75 0.26 -2.13
N ALA A 199 11.61 -0.59 -1.57
CA ALA A 199 12.05 -0.50 -0.18
C ALA A 199 12.60 0.90 0.20
N THR A 200 13.46 1.48 -0.64
CA THR A 200 14.04 2.83 -0.46
C THR A 200 12.98 3.92 -0.49
N LEU A 201 12.01 3.80 -1.41
CA LEU A 201 10.90 4.73 -1.53
C LEU A 201 9.97 4.65 -0.33
N ILE A 202 9.60 3.44 0.11
CA ILE A 202 8.75 3.24 1.29
C ILE A 202 9.41 3.85 2.53
N ALA A 203 10.70 3.60 2.76
CA ALA A 203 11.44 4.20 3.86
C ALA A 203 11.47 5.74 3.76
N GLY A 204 11.72 6.30 2.58
CA GLY A 204 11.70 7.74 2.33
C GLY A 204 10.32 8.36 2.58
N ILE A 205 9.25 7.70 2.15
CA ILE A 205 7.85 8.10 2.42
C ILE A 205 7.61 8.21 3.92
N HIS A 206 8.00 7.18 4.69
CA HIS A 206 7.77 7.18 6.14
C HIS A 206 8.62 8.20 6.88
N ALA A 207 9.87 8.43 6.47
CA ALA A 207 10.72 9.49 7.01
C ALA A 207 10.10 10.88 6.77
N ALA A 208 9.61 11.14 5.54
CA ALA A 208 8.90 12.37 5.20
C ALA A 208 7.59 12.52 5.97
N ARG A 209 6.78 11.46 6.00
CA ARG A 209 5.50 11.40 6.71
C ARG A 209 5.67 11.79 8.20
N LYS A 210 6.64 11.18 8.90
CA LYS A 210 6.92 11.47 10.32
C LYS A 210 7.20 12.96 10.57
N GLN A 211 7.86 13.64 9.63
CA GLN A 211 8.12 15.08 9.74
C GLN A 211 6.88 15.93 9.44
N LEU A 212 6.14 15.59 8.38
CA LEU A 212 4.96 16.32 7.95
C LEU A 212 3.82 16.21 8.97
N GLU A 213 3.57 15.02 9.51
CA GLU A 213 2.56 14.79 10.55
C GLU A 213 2.86 15.58 11.84
N LYS A 214 4.15 15.69 12.25
CA LYS A 214 4.56 16.55 13.38
C LYS A 214 4.26 18.03 13.12
N ALA A 215 4.26 18.45 11.85
CA ALA A 215 3.90 19.80 11.43
C ALA A 215 2.39 19.96 11.13
N ASN A 216 1.54 18.96 11.41
CA ASN A 216 0.12 18.90 11.09
C ASN A 216 -0.16 19.01 9.58
N LEU A 217 0.74 18.51 8.73
CA LEU A 217 0.57 18.44 7.28
C LEU A 217 0.24 17.01 6.86
N ASN A 218 -0.78 16.86 6.00
CA ASN A 218 -1.09 15.54 5.42
C ASN A 218 -0.07 15.22 4.30
N TYR A 219 0.77 14.23 4.53
CA TYR A 219 1.82 13.81 3.59
C TYR A 219 1.28 13.46 2.19
N GLN A 220 0.06 12.91 2.07
CA GLN A 220 -0.55 12.55 0.80
C GLN A 220 -0.79 13.75 -0.14
N ASN A 221 -0.88 14.96 0.42
CA ASN A 221 -1.05 16.19 -0.35
C ASN A 221 0.28 16.84 -0.76
N HIS A 222 1.39 16.37 -0.18
CA HIS A 222 2.69 17.04 -0.29
C HIS A 222 3.82 16.13 -0.75
N LEU A 223 3.54 14.86 -1.05
CA LEU A 223 4.54 13.89 -1.44
C LEU A 223 4.22 13.33 -2.83
N LEU A 224 5.22 13.38 -3.71
CA LEU A 224 5.18 12.74 -5.02
C LEU A 224 6.32 11.73 -5.13
N VAL A 225 6.02 10.51 -5.55
CA VAL A 225 7.02 9.47 -5.77
C VAL A 225 7.19 9.19 -7.25
N VAL A 226 8.43 9.07 -7.68
CA VAL A 226 8.79 8.71 -9.06
C VAL A 226 9.69 7.48 -8.99
N ALA A 227 9.24 6.39 -9.56
CA ALA A 227 9.90 5.09 -9.50
C ALA A 227 10.12 4.54 -10.91
N GLN A 228 11.27 3.93 -11.15
CA GLN A 228 11.54 3.23 -12.41
C GLN A 228 12.33 1.96 -12.14
N ASP A 229 12.00 0.88 -12.82
CA ASP A 229 12.83 -0.34 -12.85
C ASP A 229 12.75 -0.99 -14.22
N ILE A 230 13.83 -1.69 -14.60
CA ILE A 230 13.89 -2.41 -15.88
C ILE A 230 13.09 -3.72 -15.84
N ASP A 231 12.96 -4.32 -14.67
CA ASP A 231 12.20 -5.56 -14.47
C ASP A 231 10.74 -5.22 -14.16
N GLU A 232 9.84 -5.67 -15.06
CA GLU A 232 8.41 -5.43 -14.93
C GLU A 232 7.82 -5.98 -13.63
N THR A 233 8.24 -7.18 -13.20
CA THR A 233 7.68 -7.84 -12.02
C THR A 233 8.01 -7.04 -10.76
N VAL A 234 9.25 -6.60 -10.60
CA VAL A 234 9.64 -5.84 -9.40
C VAL A 234 9.10 -4.41 -9.43
N ALA A 235 9.01 -3.77 -10.60
CA ALA A 235 8.36 -2.47 -10.75
C ALA A 235 6.87 -2.55 -10.37
N LEU A 236 6.17 -3.62 -10.75
CA LEU A 236 4.79 -3.85 -10.35
C LEU A 236 4.65 -4.14 -8.84
N MET A 237 5.63 -4.80 -8.20
CA MET A 237 5.67 -4.92 -6.73
C MET A 237 5.72 -3.54 -6.06
N CYS A 238 6.60 -2.66 -6.56
CA CYS A 238 6.68 -1.27 -6.10
C CYS A 238 5.34 -0.54 -6.29
N TYR A 239 4.74 -0.64 -7.49
CA TYR A 239 3.44 -0.04 -7.78
C TYR A 239 2.34 -0.50 -6.81
N ILE A 240 2.25 -1.81 -6.52
CA ILE A 240 1.27 -2.37 -5.60
C ILE A 240 1.46 -1.77 -4.20
N GLN A 241 2.68 -1.80 -3.68
CA GLN A 241 2.97 -1.31 -2.33
C GLN A 241 2.70 0.19 -2.19
N LEU A 242 3.14 1.02 -3.14
CA LEU A 242 2.86 2.46 -3.15
C LEU A 242 1.36 2.77 -3.26
N SER A 243 0.62 2.00 -4.07
CA SER A 243 -0.83 2.12 -4.20
C SER A 243 -1.56 1.82 -2.90
N LEU A 244 -1.17 0.75 -2.19
CA LEU A 244 -1.75 0.36 -0.90
C LEU A 244 -1.40 1.36 0.22
N LEU A 245 -0.22 1.98 0.16
CA LEU A 245 0.18 3.05 1.07
C LEU A 245 -0.52 4.40 0.77
N GLY A 246 -1.25 4.48 -0.34
CA GLY A 246 -2.01 5.67 -0.72
C GLY A 246 -1.13 6.88 -1.06
N VAL A 247 0.03 6.64 -1.66
CA VAL A 247 0.98 7.69 -2.05
C VAL A 247 0.84 8.02 -3.52
N ALA A 248 0.78 9.31 -3.84
CA ALA A 248 0.77 9.79 -5.22
C ALA A 248 2.13 9.53 -5.89
N GLY A 249 2.11 8.94 -7.08
CA GLY A 249 3.36 8.66 -7.78
C GLY A 249 3.19 7.99 -9.12
N TYR A 250 4.33 7.83 -9.77
CA TYR A 250 4.47 7.16 -11.06
C TYR A 250 5.46 6.01 -10.94
N VAL A 251 5.13 4.88 -11.54
CA VAL A 251 6.03 3.73 -11.66
C VAL A 251 6.15 3.38 -13.13
N LYS A 252 7.36 3.49 -13.68
CA LYS A 252 7.67 3.20 -15.08
C LYS A 252 8.49 1.92 -15.18
N VAL A 253 8.08 1.04 -16.09
CA VAL A 253 8.91 -0.11 -16.51
C VAL A 253 9.80 0.32 -17.66
N GLY A 254 11.10 0.18 -17.51
CA GLY A 254 12.06 0.53 -18.57
C GLY A 254 13.46 0.84 -18.04
N ASN A 255 14.39 0.95 -18.97
CA ASN A 255 15.79 1.24 -18.65
C ASN A 255 15.96 2.74 -18.34
N SER A 256 16.23 3.09 -17.08
CA SER A 256 16.36 4.46 -16.60
C SER A 256 17.54 5.24 -17.23
N LEU A 257 18.51 4.56 -17.83
CA LEU A 257 19.62 5.20 -18.53
C LEU A 257 19.29 5.56 -19.98
N THR A 258 18.52 4.72 -20.67
CA THR A 258 18.17 4.93 -22.09
C THR A 258 16.79 5.56 -22.27
N GLU A 259 15.89 5.32 -21.32
CA GLU A 259 14.50 5.78 -21.35
C GLU A 259 14.12 6.37 -19.97
N PRO A 260 14.84 7.42 -19.50
CA PRO A 260 14.53 8.01 -18.21
C PRO A 260 13.10 8.55 -18.18
N MET A 261 12.45 8.51 -17.02
CA MET A 261 11.16 9.16 -16.85
C MET A 261 11.30 10.66 -17.06
N THR A 262 10.41 11.22 -17.86
CA THR A 262 10.37 12.65 -18.20
C THR A 262 9.00 13.24 -17.84
N GLY A 263 8.88 14.56 -17.88
CA GLY A 263 7.61 15.23 -17.64
C GLY A 263 6.51 14.97 -18.70
N ASN A 264 6.79 14.14 -19.70
CA ASN A 264 5.85 13.75 -20.76
C ASN A 264 5.37 12.29 -20.62
N ASP A 265 5.86 11.57 -19.63
CA ASP A 265 5.47 10.18 -19.35
C ASP A 265 4.14 10.08 -18.59
#